data_c6d062e27f64d9a0546ec3f1ffc15e54
#
_entry.id   c6d062e27f64d9a0546ec3f1ffc15e54
#
_cell.length_a   1.000
_cell.length_b   1.000
_cell.length_c   1.000
_cell.angle_alpha   90.00
_cell.angle_beta   90.00
_cell.angle_gamma   90.00
#
_symmetry.space_group_name_H-M   'P 1'
#
loop_
_entity.id
_entity.type
_entity.pdbx_description
1 polymer ?
#
loop_
_entity_poly.entity_id
_entity_poly.type
_entity_poly.pdbx_seq_one_letter_code
_entity_poly.pdbx_strand_id
1 'polypeptide(L)' 'IGKQLLDRIKAKKPVLRLNVYRKNTRAVRFYEREGFEIQCGGTDGATGEKDLLMVWRRGI' A
#
# COMPACT_ATOMS: atom_id res chain seq x y z
N ILE A 1 -3.13 10.64 5.19
CA ILE A 1 -3.70 9.54 5.97
C ILE A 1 -2.99 9.45 7.29
N GLY A 2 -3.75 9.56 8.38
CA GLY A 2 -3.19 9.40 9.70
C GLY A 2 -3.05 7.94 10.08
N LYS A 3 -2.07 7.66 10.91
CA LYS A 3 -1.85 6.31 11.41
C LYS A 3 -3.07 5.76 12.14
N GLN A 4 -3.77 6.61 12.88
CA GLN A 4 -4.96 6.21 13.61
C GLN A 4 -6.05 5.70 12.69
N LEU A 5 -6.22 6.35 11.56
CA LEU A 5 -7.22 5.94 10.57
C LEU A 5 -6.85 4.58 9.98
N LEU A 6 -5.58 4.41 9.67
CA LEU A 6 -5.09 3.15 9.13
C LEU A 6 -5.25 2.02 10.13
N ASP A 7 -4.97 2.27 11.40
CA ASP A 7 -5.14 1.27 12.46
C ASP A 7 -6.60 0.82 12.59
N ARG A 8 -7.53 1.76 12.44
CA ARG A 8 -8.97 1.44 12.47
C ARG A 8 -9.36 0.52 11.32
N ILE A 9 -8.85 0.82 10.13
CA ILE A 9 -9.13 0.00 8.96
C ILE A 9 -8.54 -1.40 9.13
N LYS A 10 -7.34 -1.49 9.65
CA LYS A 10 -6.67 -2.76 9.93
C LYS A 10 -7.45 -3.60 10.94
N ALA A 11 -8.09 -2.95 11.89
CA ALA A 11 -8.89 -3.66 12.89
C ALA A 11 -10.16 -4.27 12.29
N LYS A 12 -10.68 -3.66 11.24
CA LYS A 12 -11.94 -4.11 10.62
C LYS A 12 -11.75 -5.12 9.50
N LYS A 13 -10.63 -5.05 8.80
CA LYS A 13 -10.41 -5.90 7.61
C LYS A 13 -9.15 -6.73 7.77
N PRO A 14 -9.21 -8.01 7.37
CA PRO A 14 -8.03 -8.88 7.46
C PRO A 14 -6.99 -8.60 6.38
N VAL A 15 -7.39 -7.98 5.29
CA VAL A 15 -6.50 -7.67 4.17
C VAL A 15 -6.82 -6.28 3.65
N LEU A 16 -5.78 -5.50 3.42
CA LEU A 16 -5.90 -4.18 2.81
C LEU A 16 -5.05 -4.12 1.55
N ARG A 17 -5.58 -3.50 0.52
CA ARG A 17 -4.88 -3.29 -0.74
C ARG A 17 -4.95 -1.83 -1.11
N LEU A 18 -3.85 -1.30 -1.60
CA LEU A 18 -3.83 0.07 -2.07
C LEU A 18 -2.79 0.22 -3.18
N ASN A 19 -3.00 1.25 -3.99
CA ASN A 19 -2.06 1.60 -5.03
C ASN A 19 -1.33 2.87 -4.62
N VAL A 20 -0.03 2.86 -4.81
CA VAL A 20 0.83 4.00 -4.47
C VAL A 20 1.69 4.33 -5.68
N TYR A 21 1.81 5.61 -5.97
CA TYR A 21 2.73 6.04 -7.00
C TYR A 21 4.15 5.66 -6.63
N ARG A 22 4.83 5.03 -7.57
CA ARG A 22 6.22 4.61 -7.38
C ARG A 22 7.12 5.78 -7.02
N LYS A 23 6.84 6.95 -7.57
CA LYS A 23 7.61 8.16 -7.29
C LYS A 23 7.34 8.74 -5.90
N ASN A 24 6.25 8.36 -5.29
CA ASN A 24 5.92 8.83 -3.96
C ASN A 24 6.61 7.96 -2.91
N THR A 25 7.92 8.17 -2.78
CA THR A 25 8.74 7.36 -1.89
C THR A 25 8.34 7.50 -0.42
N ARG A 26 7.85 8.66 -0.03
CA ARG A 26 7.37 8.86 1.34
C ARG A 26 6.21 7.95 1.67
N ALA A 27 5.24 7.88 0.77
CA ALA A 27 4.08 7.03 0.97
C ALA A 27 4.49 5.56 0.97
N VAL A 28 5.35 5.16 0.04
CA VAL A 28 5.83 3.79 -0.01
C VAL A 28 6.49 3.39 1.30
N ARG A 29 7.38 4.22 1.81
CA ARG A 29 8.06 3.95 3.07
C ARG A 29 7.10 3.92 4.24
N PHE A 30 6.13 4.82 4.25
CA PHE A 30 5.13 4.86 5.31
C PHE A 30 4.36 3.54 5.36
N TYR A 31 3.88 3.07 4.22
CA TYR A 31 3.11 1.83 4.17
C TYR A 31 3.98 0.60 4.47
N GLU A 32 5.21 0.60 4.03
CA GLU A 32 6.13 -0.49 4.39
C GLU A 32 6.34 -0.57 5.89
N ARG A 33 6.46 0.56 6.55
CA ARG A 33 6.56 0.61 8.01
C ARG A 33 5.31 0.09 8.69
N GLU A 34 4.16 0.29 8.07
CA GLU A 34 2.89 -0.17 8.59
C GLU A 34 2.64 -1.66 8.31
N GLY A 35 3.54 -2.31 7.64
CA GLY A 35 3.46 -3.73 7.38
C GLY A 35 2.94 -4.09 6.01
N PHE A 36 2.81 -3.13 5.11
CA PHE A 36 2.43 -3.41 3.74
C PHE A 36 3.61 -3.97 2.95
N GLU A 37 3.31 -4.87 2.04
CA GLU A 37 4.30 -5.45 1.14
C GLU A 37 3.97 -5.08 -0.29
N ILE A 38 5.00 -4.86 -1.09
CA ILE A 38 4.83 -4.60 -2.52
C ILE A 38 4.54 -5.92 -3.20
N GLN A 39 3.33 -6.05 -3.74
CA GLN A 39 2.92 -7.26 -4.44
C GLN A 39 3.31 -7.22 -5.90
N CYS A 40 3.18 -6.06 -6.52
CA CYS A 40 3.31 -5.96 -7.95
C CYS A 40 3.78 -4.57 -8.30
N GLY A 41 4.87 -4.48 -9.04
CA GLY A 41 5.30 -3.23 -9.65
C GLY A 41 4.83 -3.23 -11.08
N GLY A 42 3.59 -2.85 -11.30
CA GLY A 42 3.04 -2.84 -12.64
C GLY A 42 3.35 -1.55 -13.37
N THR A 43 3.78 -1.66 -14.60
CA THR A 43 3.70 -0.53 -15.50
C THR A 43 2.36 -0.64 -16.20
N ASP A 44 1.53 0.36 -16.00
CA ASP A 44 0.32 0.43 -16.79
C ASP A 44 0.74 0.79 -18.21
N GLY A 45 0.66 -0.14 -19.10
CA GLY A 45 1.05 0.05 -20.48
C GLY A 45 0.25 1.12 -21.19
N ALA A 46 -0.95 1.42 -20.71
CA ALA A 46 -1.81 2.40 -21.35
C ALA A 46 -1.43 3.84 -21.02
N THR A 47 -1.02 4.09 -19.80
CA THR A 47 -0.71 5.43 -19.32
C THR A 47 0.77 5.70 -19.14
N GLY A 48 1.57 4.66 -19.07
CA GLY A 48 3.00 4.78 -18.76
C GLY A 48 3.27 5.12 -17.31
N GLU A 49 2.26 5.24 -16.50
CA GLU A 49 2.41 5.50 -15.07
C GLU A 49 2.74 4.21 -14.33
N LYS A 50 3.61 4.34 -13.36
CA LYS A 50 4.05 3.19 -12.57
C LYS A 50 3.47 3.27 -11.18
N ASP A 51 2.52 2.39 -10.91
CA ASP A 51 1.94 2.24 -9.58
C ASP A 51 2.48 0.99 -8.93
N LEU A 52 2.59 1.04 -7.62
CA LEU A 52 2.91 -0.12 -6.80
C LEU A 52 1.65 -0.57 -6.10
N LEU A 53 1.31 -1.83 -6.27
CA LEU A 53 0.23 -2.43 -5.48
C LEU A 53 0.82 -2.91 -4.17
N MET A 54 0.35 -2.32 -3.08
CA MET A 54 0.79 -2.69 -1.75
C MET A 54 -0.33 -3.41 -1.01
N VAL A 55 0.02 -4.47 -0.33
CA VAL A 55 -0.93 -5.32 0.38
C VAL A 55 -0.48 -5.50 1.81
N TRP A 56 -1.42 -5.32 2.73
CA TRP A 56 -1.22 -5.65 4.13
C TRP A 56 -2.16 -6.80 4.50
N ARG A 57 -1.63 -7.76 5.21
CA ARG A 57 -2.40 -8.88 5.73
C ARG A 57 -2.28 -8.90 7.24
N ARG A 58 -3.41 -9.16 7.89
CA ARG A 58 -3.38 -9.34 9.33
C ARG A 58 -2.49 -10.54 9.65
N GLY A 59 -1.55 -10.35 10.56
CA GLY A 59 -0.70 -11.43 11.00
C GLY A 59 -1.51 -12.55 11.64
N ILE A 60 -1.05 -13.74 11.46
CA ILE A 60 -1.68 -14.92 12.05
C ILE A 60 -1.18 -15.11 13.46
#